data_f5d6f44c0a38bbdcc04be6d2d1da960d
#
_entry.id   f5d6f44c0a38bbdcc04be6d2d1da960d
#
_cell.length_a   1.000
_cell.length_b   1.000
_cell.length_c   1.000
_cell.angle_alpha   90.00
_cell.angle_beta   90.00
_cell.angle_gamma   90.00
#
_symmetry.space_group_name_H-M   'P 1'
#
loop_
_entity.id
_entity.type
_entity.pdbx_description
1 polymer ?
#
loop_
_entity_poly.entity_id
_entity_poly.type
_entity_poly.pdbx_seq_one_letter_code
_entity_poly.pdbx_strand_id
1 'polypeptide(L)'
;MVCIEKICSEICKNMNNVYTPPKKSRSSNIELLRIAAMMMIILHHMVVHCIYVQLTDASSIARMNNGLFNHPFFYKKLLILASIVPAGVVGNVLFILISGYFMISKGKNIDLGKTSKKLLFQLFFAAIVLVMIPALWHGLDKHIFINTLEIRIVNNMAWFVGYYFLVIVIAVSFLNEYLCRLDQNGHQTFLIVSFAIVQFSFSGSLADGLTGGLRTLLTGIFLYALGGYIRLYDPFKKIRNYVFPGILAMSFLLICISSHNVTVKNIQYYYRDKSTSDFIQQISVYENHSIIAIVMGVAIFEIFRRIHIQNNRIINFLGKSTFMVYLLHDNDFFYSIWNTQDWITLLYYHPYLFVGKILIWSSAVFGIGTLVYFIYEKTGNLLEKYKWLVLKSEHC
;
A
#
# COMPACT_ATOMS: atom_id res chain seq x y z
N MET A 1 -6.44 -41.18 38.27
CA MET A 1 -6.66 -40.10 37.29
C MET A 1 -5.80 -38.86 37.58
N VAL A 2 -5.68 -38.37 38.79
CA VAL A 2 -4.92 -37.17 39.17
C VAL A 2 -3.40 -37.27 38.92
N CYS A 3 -2.82 -38.49 38.89
CA CYS A 3 -1.38 -38.68 38.73
C CYS A 3 -0.93 -38.55 37.24
N ILE A 4 -1.79 -38.87 36.28
CA ILE A 4 -1.50 -38.82 34.86
C ILE A 4 -1.54 -37.35 34.34
N GLU A 5 -2.47 -36.53 34.86
CA GLU A 5 -2.53 -35.12 34.52
C GLU A 5 -1.32 -34.32 35.02
N LYS A 6 -0.80 -34.67 36.21
CA LYS A 6 0.41 -34.05 36.76
C LYS A 6 1.66 -34.39 35.92
N ILE A 7 1.80 -35.64 35.52
CA ILE A 7 2.92 -36.08 34.66
C ILE A 7 2.84 -35.48 33.28
N CYS A 8 1.65 -35.38 32.66
CA CYS A 8 1.46 -34.67 31.38
C CYS A 8 1.76 -33.16 31.50
N SER A 9 1.39 -32.51 32.61
CA SER A 9 1.69 -31.09 32.82
C SER A 9 3.18 -30.80 33.02
N GLU A 10 3.90 -31.71 33.72
CA GLU A 10 5.35 -31.60 33.88
C GLU A 10 6.12 -31.90 32.58
N ILE A 11 5.68 -32.87 31.79
CA ILE A 11 6.26 -33.16 30.47
C ILE A 11 6.03 -31.96 29.53
N CYS A 12 4.84 -31.36 29.50
CA CYS A 12 4.58 -30.15 28.76
C CYS A 12 5.41 -28.94 29.24
N LYS A 13 5.63 -28.77 30.54
CA LYS A 13 6.51 -27.72 31.07
C LYS A 13 7.97 -27.94 30.71
N ASN A 14 8.47 -29.16 30.77
CA ASN A 14 9.84 -29.49 30.42
C ASN A 14 10.10 -29.44 28.89
N MET A 15 9.12 -29.78 28.07
CA MET A 15 9.21 -29.57 26.61
C MET A 15 9.20 -28.10 26.19
N ASN A 16 8.55 -27.20 26.94
CA ASN A 16 8.57 -25.77 26.68
C ASN A 16 9.88 -25.07 27.08
N ASN A 17 10.70 -25.68 27.94
CA ASN A 17 11.97 -25.09 28.39
C ASN A 17 13.20 -25.45 27.54
N VAL A 18 13.09 -26.36 26.55
CA VAL A 18 14.25 -26.82 25.75
C VAL A 18 14.18 -26.47 24.28
N TYR A 19 13.02 -26.02 23.78
CA TYR A 19 12.89 -25.64 22.36
C TYR A 19 12.46 -24.18 22.22
N THR A 20 13.44 -23.26 22.22
CA THR A 20 13.24 -21.96 21.59
C THR A 20 13.21 -22.23 20.08
N PRO A 21 12.03 -22.20 19.42
CA PRO A 21 11.98 -22.41 18.00
C PRO A 21 12.88 -21.36 17.33
N PRO A 22 13.71 -21.73 16.35
CA PRO A 22 14.58 -20.79 15.67
C PRO A 22 13.71 -19.63 15.19
N LYS A 23 14.11 -18.40 15.49
CA LYS A 23 13.43 -17.17 15.06
C LYS A 23 13.11 -17.32 13.60
N LYS A 24 11.82 -17.51 13.23
CA LYS A 24 11.39 -17.73 11.85
C LYS A 24 12.00 -16.65 10.98
N SER A 25 12.93 -17.01 10.10
CA SER A 25 13.56 -16.06 9.19
C SER A 25 12.47 -15.42 8.31
N ARG A 26 12.60 -14.13 8.03
CA ARG A 26 11.67 -13.44 7.15
C ARG A 26 11.79 -14.01 5.74
N SER A 27 10.68 -14.02 5.02
CA SER A 27 10.58 -14.48 3.64
C SER A 27 10.99 -13.33 2.71
N SER A 28 12.24 -13.32 2.24
CA SER A 28 12.79 -12.20 1.46
C SER A 28 12.04 -11.94 0.15
N ASN A 29 11.44 -12.96 -0.46
CA ASN A 29 10.58 -12.80 -1.63
C ASN A 29 9.33 -11.95 -1.33
N ILE A 30 8.70 -12.14 -0.15
CA ILE A 30 7.53 -11.34 0.24
C ILE A 30 7.95 -9.95 0.74
N GLU A 31 9.12 -9.81 1.36
CA GLU A 31 9.64 -8.49 1.67
C GLU A 31 9.97 -7.70 0.39
N LEU A 32 10.49 -8.35 -0.66
CA LEU A 32 10.66 -7.74 -1.97
C LEU A 32 9.33 -7.33 -2.60
N LEU A 33 8.28 -8.15 -2.44
CA LEU A 33 6.93 -7.80 -2.87
C LEU A 33 6.40 -6.54 -2.15
N ARG A 34 6.66 -6.39 -0.84
CA ARG A 34 6.30 -5.17 -0.09
C ARG A 34 7.01 -3.93 -0.63
N ILE A 35 8.30 -4.06 -0.96
CA ILE A 35 9.06 -2.98 -1.58
C ILE A 35 8.44 -2.59 -2.92
N ALA A 36 8.16 -3.57 -3.78
CA ALA A 36 7.51 -3.34 -5.07
C ALA A 36 6.14 -2.66 -4.91
N ALA A 37 5.29 -3.15 -3.99
CA ALA A 37 4.00 -2.55 -3.69
C ALA A 37 4.12 -1.09 -3.23
N MET A 38 5.11 -0.78 -2.37
CA MET A 38 5.35 0.59 -1.93
C MET A 38 5.81 1.50 -3.07
N MET A 39 6.71 1.02 -3.93
CA MET A 39 7.14 1.76 -5.12
C MET A 39 5.97 2.04 -6.07
N MET A 40 5.05 1.10 -6.26
CA MET A 40 3.83 1.28 -7.05
C MET A 40 2.94 2.38 -6.47
N ILE A 41 2.80 2.46 -5.13
CA ILE A 41 2.03 3.51 -4.45
C ILE A 41 2.70 4.88 -4.62
N ILE A 42 4.02 4.99 -4.45
CA ILE A 42 4.75 6.25 -4.65
C ILE A 42 4.58 6.74 -6.09
N LEU A 43 4.74 5.87 -7.09
CA LEU A 43 4.56 6.20 -8.50
C LEU A 43 3.14 6.72 -8.79
N HIS A 44 2.12 6.08 -8.23
CA HIS A 44 0.73 6.51 -8.32
C HIS A 44 0.55 7.94 -7.79
N HIS A 45 1.00 8.20 -6.56
CA HIS A 45 0.83 9.51 -5.91
C HIS A 45 1.60 10.59 -6.66
N MET A 46 2.77 10.30 -7.19
CA MET A 46 3.53 11.23 -8.01
C MET A 46 2.77 11.61 -9.28
N VAL A 47 2.11 10.66 -9.93
CA VAL A 47 1.28 10.96 -11.12
C VAL A 47 0.05 11.77 -10.72
N VAL A 48 -0.67 11.36 -9.69
CA VAL A 48 -1.96 11.96 -9.32
C VAL A 48 -1.79 13.35 -8.71
N HIS A 49 -0.86 13.53 -7.78
CA HIS A 49 -0.72 14.77 -7.01
C HIS A 49 0.26 15.78 -7.61
N CYS A 50 1.05 15.39 -8.61
CA CYS A 50 1.98 16.31 -9.26
C CYS A 50 1.72 16.44 -10.75
N ILE A 51 1.76 15.34 -11.49
CA ILE A 51 1.73 15.41 -12.95
C ILE A 51 0.34 15.78 -13.46
N TYR A 52 -0.72 15.19 -12.89
CA TYR A 52 -2.08 15.60 -13.25
C TYR A 52 -2.42 17.02 -12.81
N VAL A 53 -1.91 17.46 -11.65
CA VAL A 53 -2.07 18.84 -11.21
C VAL A 53 -1.43 19.79 -12.22
N GLN A 54 -0.21 19.52 -12.69
CA GLN A 54 0.41 20.34 -13.75
C GLN A 54 -0.32 20.23 -15.08
N LEU A 55 -0.91 19.08 -15.41
CA LEU A 55 -1.69 18.93 -16.64
C LEU A 55 -2.95 19.79 -16.64
N THR A 56 -3.55 20.01 -15.47
CA THR A 56 -4.78 20.82 -15.29
C THR A 56 -4.52 22.27 -14.89
N ASP A 57 -3.28 22.66 -14.70
CA ASP A 57 -2.86 24.03 -14.40
C ASP A 57 -3.13 24.98 -15.58
N ALA A 58 -3.40 26.25 -15.28
CA ALA A 58 -3.69 27.30 -16.25
C ALA A 58 -2.59 27.46 -17.31
N SER A 59 -1.31 27.32 -16.94
CA SER A 59 -0.19 27.37 -17.89
C SER A 59 -0.20 26.20 -18.88
N SER A 60 -0.55 25.02 -18.41
CA SER A 60 -0.71 23.82 -19.25
C SER A 60 -1.94 23.95 -20.15
N ILE A 61 -3.05 24.49 -19.63
CA ILE A 61 -4.25 24.79 -20.42
C ILE A 61 -3.92 25.79 -21.56
N ALA A 62 -3.13 26.84 -21.28
CA ALA A 62 -2.68 27.79 -22.32
C ALA A 62 -1.82 27.09 -23.38
N ARG A 63 -0.89 26.21 -22.99
CA ARG A 63 -0.09 25.41 -23.93
C ARG A 63 -0.95 24.46 -24.77
N MET A 64 -1.98 23.85 -24.17
CA MET A 64 -2.93 23.00 -24.87
C MET A 64 -3.75 23.81 -25.90
N ASN A 65 -4.22 25.02 -25.54
CA ASN A 65 -4.92 25.91 -26.42
C ASN A 65 -4.05 26.34 -27.59
N ASN A 66 -2.73 26.44 -27.42
CA ASN A 66 -1.75 26.77 -28.45
C ASN A 66 -1.34 25.54 -29.30
N GLY A 67 -2.05 24.42 -29.23
CA GLY A 67 -1.88 23.29 -30.12
C GLY A 67 -1.07 22.11 -29.58
N LEU A 68 -0.72 22.06 -28.26
CA LEU A 68 -0.01 20.92 -27.67
C LEU A 68 -0.81 19.62 -27.85
N PHE A 69 -2.13 19.65 -27.65
CA PHE A 69 -3.02 18.51 -27.90
C PHE A 69 -3.32 18.25 -29.37
N ASN A 70 -3.09 19.21 -30.22
CA ASN A 70 -3.26 19.04 -31.69
C ASN A 70 -2.18 18.13 -32.27
N HIS A 71 -1.12 17.85 -31.51
CA HIS A 71 -0.10 16.92 -31.96
C HIS A 71 -0.64 15.47 -31.86
N PRO A 72 -0.71 14.73 -32.99
CA PRO A 72 -1.40 13.44 -33.08
C PRO A 72 -0.86 12.35 -32.17
N PHE A 73 0.30 12.57 -31.54
CA PHE A 73 0.92 11.60 -30.65
C PHE A 73 0.83 11.95 -29.16
N PHE A 74 0.30 13.10 -28.77
CA PHE A 74 0.28 13.47 -27.35
C PHE A 74 -0.65 12.57 -26.52
N TYR A 75 -1.81 12.20 -27.05
CA TYR A 75 -2.72 11.26 -26.37
C TYR A 75 -2.06 9.91 -26.09
N LYS A 76 -1.16 9.42 -26.96
CA LYS A 76 -0.40 8.18 -26.74
C LYS A 76 0.54 8.30 -25.54
N LYS A 77 1.09 9.48 -25.29
CA LYS A 77 1.95 9.75 -24.15
C LYS A 77 1.16 9.84 -22.85
N LEU A 78 -0.08 10.36 -22.88
CA LEU A 78 -0.99 10.33 -21.75
C LEU A 78 -1.33 8.90 -21.30
N LEU A 79 -1.28 7.91 -22.20
CA LEU A 79 -1.44 6.51 -21.83
C LEU A 79 -0.36 6.01 -20.88
N ILE A 80 0.85 6.60 -20.89
CA ILE A 80 1.90 6.29 -19.92
C ILE A 80 1.41 6.60 -18.50
N LEU A 81 0.81 7.79 -18.31
CA LEU A 81 0.24 8.17 -17.00
C LEU A 81 -0.90 7.25 -16.62
N ALA A 82 -1.83 7.02 -17.53
CA ALA A 82 -2.99 6.16 -17.31
C ALA A 82 -2.61 4.69 -16.98
N SER A 83 -1.45 4.22 -17.42
CA SER A 83 -0.93 2.89 -17.07
C SER A 83 -0.25 2.83 -15.70
N ILE A 84 0.25 3.96 -15.18
CA ILE A 84 0.91 4.04 -13.87
C ILE A 84 -0.13 4.19 -12.74
N VAL A 85 -1.21 4.92 -12.97
CA VAL A 85 -2.20 5.23 -11.92
C VAL A 85 -2.78 3.99 -11.23
N PRO A 86 -3.14 2.90 -11.92
CA PRO A 86 -3.63 1.68 -11.28
C PRO A 86 -2.64 1.02 -10.30
N ALA A 87 -1.36 1.34 -10.42
CA ALA A 87 -0.32 0.78 -9.56
C ALA A 87 -0.58 1.04 -8.07
N GLY A 88 -1.13 2.22 -7.71
CA GLY A 88 -1.46 2.54 -6.33
C GLY A 88 -2.49 1.59 -5.73
N VAL A 89 -3.56 1.33 -6.47
CA VAL A 89 -4.61 0.39 -6.05
C VAL A 89 -4.07 -1.03 -5.93
N VAL A 90 -3.29 -1.47 -6.91
CA VAL A 90 -2.64 -2.80 -6.87
C VAL A 90 -1.69 -2.91 -5.68
N GLY A 91 -0.94 -1.84 -5.36
CA GLY A 91 -0.10 -1.77 -4.17
C GLY A 91 -0.90 -1.95 -2.88
N ASN A 92 -2.05 -1.29 -2.74
CA ASN A 92 -2.95 -1.45 -1.60
C ASN A 92 -3.49 -2.89 -1.48
N VAL A 93 -3.93 -3.47 -2.60
CA VAL A 93 -4.36 -4.89 -2.67
C VAL A 93 -3.28 -5.82 -2.15
N LEU A 94 -2.03 -5.62 -2.59
CA LEU A 94 -0.90 -6.45 -2.17
C LEU A 94 -0.62 -6.35 -0.67
N PHE A 95 -0.66 -5.16 -0.06
CA PHE A 95 -0.43 -5.01 1.39
C PHE A 95 -1.48 -5.76 2.22
N ILE A 96 -2.75 -5.72 1.81
CA ILE A 96 -3.82 -6.44 2.51
C ILE A 96 -3.70 -7.95 2.30
N LEU A 97 -3.46 -8.42 1.06
CA LEU A 97 -3.23 -9.85 0.77
C LEU A 97 -2.07 -10.43 1.58
N ILE A 98 -0.92 -9.73 1.62
CA ILE A 98 0.25 -10.15 2.42
C ILE A 98 -0.13 -10.26 3.90
N SER A 99 -0.92 -9.32 4.41
CA SER A 99 -1.34 -9.34 5.81
C SER A 99 -2.22 -10.54 6.12
N GLY A 100 -3.24 -10.80 5.29
CA GLY A 100 -4.09 -11.99 5.43
C GLY A 100 -3.29 -13.28 5.36
N TYR A 101 -2.38 -13.39 4.40
CA TYR A 101 -1.53 -14.58 4.22
C TYR A 101 -0.68 -14.90 5.46
N PHE A 102 -0.11 -13.90 6.13
CA PHE A 102 0.75 -14.14 7.29
C PHE A 102 0.01 -14.15 8.63
N MET A 103 -1.10 -13.44 8.75
CA MET A 103 -1.76 -13.27 10.03
C MET A 103 -2.83 -14.32 10.32
N ILE A 104 -3.43 -14.91 9.29
CA ILE A 104 -4.46 -15.95 9.47
C ILE A 104 -3.97 -17.12 10.32
N SER A 105 -2.73 -17.58 10.10
CA SER A 105 -2.15 -18.71 10.81
C SER A 105 -1.70 -18.41 12.25
N LYS A 106 -1.70 -17.13 12.65
CA LYS A 106 -1.32 -16.73 14.01
C LYS A 106 -2.51 -16.71 14.97
N GLY A 107 -3.75 -16.71 14.45
CA GLY A 107 -4.98 -16.75 15.22
C GLY A 107 -5.03 -15.68 16.33
N LYS A 108 -5.41 -16.10 17.54
CA LYS A 108 -5.49 -15.26 18.75
C LYS A 108 -4.11 -14.84 19.32
N ASN A 109 -3.00 -15.38 18.81
CA ASN A 109 -1.66 -15.12 19.35
C ASN A 109 -1.07 -13.76 18.90
N ILE A 110 -1.87 -12.92 18.23
CA ILE A 110 -1.46 -11.57 17.85
C ILE A 110 -1.83 -10.62 18.98
N ASP A 111 -0.82 -10.07 19.62
CA ASP A 111 -0.99 -8.99 20.59
C ASP A 111 -1.32 -7.67 19.86
N LEU A 112 -2.62 -7.34 19.84
CA LEU A 112 -3.12 -6.09 19.24
C LEU A 112 -2.54 -4.87 19.95
N GLY A 113 -2.40 -4.89 21.28
CA GLY A 113 -1.85 -3.77 22.02
C GLY A 113 -0.42 -3.47 21.62
N LYS A 114 0.42 -4.50 21.50
CA LYS A 114 1.81 -4.36 21.03
C LYS A 114 1.88 -3.91 19.59
N THR A 115 1.00 -4.42 18.73
CA THR A 115 0.94 -4.04 17.31
C THR A 115 0.51 -2.59 17.15
N SER A 116 -0.57 -2.17 17.83
CA SER A 116 -1.09 -0.81 17.83
C SER A 116 -0.07 0.18 18.37
N LYS A 117 0.56 -0.13 19.49
CA LYS A 117 1.62 0.69 20.10
C LYS A 117 2.76 0.92 19.10
N LYS A 118 3.21 -0.12 18.41
CA LYS A 118 4.27 0.00 17.40
C LYS A 118 3.87 0.90 16.24
N LEU A 119 2.64 0.76 15.71
CA LEU A 119 2.13 1.57 14.61
C LEU A 119 2.01 3.04 15.03
N LEU A 120 1.46 3.31 16.22
CA LEU A 120 1.32 4.65 16.76
C LEU A 120 2.69 5.33 16.98
N PHE A 121 3.67 4.62 17.55
CA PHE A 121 5.01 5.19 17.70
C PHE A 121 5.66 5.54 16.36
N GLN A 122 5.49 4.72 15.33
CA GLN A 122 5.99 5.05 14.00
C GLN A 122 5.25 6.26 13.41
N LEU A 123 3.93 6.35 13.59
CA LEU A 123 3.12 7.49 13.16
C LEU A 123 3.58 8.79 13.82
N PHE A 124 3.73 8.80 15.16
CA PHE A 124 4.23 9.98 15.89
C PHE A 124 5.65 10.36 15.47
N PHE A 125 6.54 9.39 15.29
CA PHE A 125 7.89 9.65 14.84
C PHE A 125 7.89 10.26 13.42
N ALA A 126 7.11 9.73 12.50
CA ALA A 126 6.94 10.28 11.16
C ALA A 126 6.38 11.70 11.20
N ALA A 127 5.39 11.98 12.05
CA ALA A 127 4.83 13.33 12.22
C ALA A 127 5.90 14.32 12.69
N ILE A 128 6.72 13.94 13.67
CA ILE A 128 7.85 14.79 14.14
C ILE A 128 8.82 15.09 12.98
N VAL A 129 9.19 14.07 12.21
CA VAL A 129 10.10 14.22 11.07
C VAL A 129 9.50 15.15 10.00
N LEU A 130 8.20 15.01 9.71
CA LEU A 130 7.50 15.86 8.74
C LEU A 130 7.35 17.32 9.19
N VAL A 131 7.41 17.59 10.49
CA VAL A 131 7.49 18.96 11.03
C VAL A 131 8.92 19.49 10.93
N MET A 132 9.90 18.66 11.30
CA MET A 132 11.31 19.07 11.36
C MET A 132 11.92 19.39 9.99
N ILE A 133 11.60 18.59 8.96
CA ILE A 133 12.19 18.77 7.62
C ILE A 133 11.80 20.13 7.00
N PRO A 134 10.53 20.54 6.92
CA PRO A 134 10.17 21.86 6.42
C PRO A 134 10.70 23.00 7.30
N ALA A 135 10.72 22.82 8.62
CA ALA A 135 11.25 23.82 9.56
C ALA A 135 12.74 24.09 9.32
N LEU A 136 13.53 23.06 9.02
CA LEU A 136 14.95 23.21 8.68
C LEU A 136 15.15 23.82 7.29
N TRP A 137 14.23 23.61 6.36
CA TRP A 137 14.34 24.08 4.98
C TRP A 137 13.85 25.52 4.78
N HIS A 138 12.73 25.88 5.41
CA HIS A 138 12.04 27.18 5.22
C HIS A 138 12.11 28.10 6.45
N GLY A 139 12.71 27.65 7.55
CA GLY A 139 12.59 28.29 8.84
C GLY A 139 11.28 27.88 9.55
N LEU A 140 11.19 28.19 10.86
CA LEU A 140 9.98 27.93 11.67
C LEU A 140 8.89 28.95 11.32
N ASP A 141 8.13 28.67 10.27
CA ASP A 141 6.91 29.40 9.99
C ASP A 141 5.77 28.78 10.83
N LYS A 142 5.10 29.63 11.63
CA LYS A 142 3.99 29.24 12.50
C LYS A 142 2.83 28.61 11.74
N HIS A 143 2.55 29.06 10.51
CA HIS A 143 1.52 28.49 9.64
C HIS A 143 1.89 27.10 9.14
N ILE A 144 3.16 26.89 8.76
CA ILE A 144 3.65 25.57 8.35
C ILE A 144 3.59 24.59 9.52
N PHE A 145 3.93 25.05 10.74
CA PHE A 145 3.90 24.24 11.94
C PHE A 145 2.46 23.79 12.30
N ILE A 146 1.50 24.72 12.31
CA ILE A 146 0.09 24.43 12.64
C ILE A 146 -0.51 23.52 11.56
N ASN A 147 -0.38 23.87 10.29
CA ASN A 147 -0.90 23.04 9.19
C ASN A 147 -0.26 21.65 9.17
N THR A 148 1.02 21.54 9.51
CA THR A 148 1.68 20.23 9.58
C THR A 148 1.22 19.42 10.77
N LEU A 149 0.95 20.03 11.92
CA LEU A 149 0.35 19.36 13.08
C LEU A 149 -1.10 18.95 12.84
N GLU A 150 -1.94 19.86 12.35
CA GLU A 150 -3.35 19.58 12.10
C GLU A 150 -3.57 18.57 10.96
N ILE A 151 -2.89 18.77 9.84
CA ILE A 151 -3.08 17.94 8.65
C ILE A 151 -2.38 16.59 8.80
N ARG A 152 -1.35 16.46 9.64
CA ARG A 152 -0.49 15.27 9.60
C ARG A 152 -0.57 14.36 10.81
N ILE A 153 -1.01 14.84 11.95
CA ILE A 153 -1.47 13.99 13.06
C ILE A 153 -2.88 13.48 12.78
N VAL A 154 -3.73 14.29 12.12
CA VAL A 154 -5.11 13.98 11.71
C VAL A 154 -5.21 13.61 10.21
N ASN A 155 -4.12 13.28 9.61
CA ASN A 155 -3.82 13.23 8.19
C ASN A 155 -4.87 12.49 7.33
N ASN A 156 -5.68 13.24 6.61
CA ASN A 156 -6.55 12.71 5.56
C ASN A 156 -5.77 12.01 4.41
N MET A 157 -4.49 12.35 4.22
CA MET A 157 -3.62 11.72 3.24
C MET A 157 -3.14 10.33 3.69
N ALA A 158 -3.06 10.05 5.00
CA ALA A 158 -2.75 8.73 5.53
C ALA A 158 -3.98 7.83 5.73
N TRP A 159 -5.04 8.04 4.95
CA TRP A 159 -6.29 7.30 5.04
C TRP A 159 -6.10 5.77 5.04
N PHE A 160 -5.10 5.28 4.29
CA PHE A 160 -4.79 3.86 4.23
C PHE A 160 -4.29 3.31 5.57
N VAL A 161 -3.64 4.12 6.42
CA VAL A 161 -3.21 3.67 7.76
C VAL A 161 -4.41 3.33 8.63
N GLY A 162 -5.40 4.22 8.68
CA GLY A 162 -6.65 4.00 9.41
C GLY A 162 -7.42 2.80 8.87
N TYR A 163 -7.55 2.73 7.55
CA TYR A 163 -8.16 1.60 6.85
C TYR A 163 -7.45 0.28 7.15
N TYR A 164 -6.14 0.23 6.95
CA TYR A 164 -5.31 -0.96 7.23
C TYR A 164 -5.42 -1.39 8.69
N PHE A 165 -5.32 -0.43 9.61
CA PHE A 165 -5.43 -0.71 11.04
C PHE A 165 -6.80 -1.27 11.40
N LEU A 166 -7.89 -0.71 10.87
CA LEU A 166 -9.24 -1.20 11.11
C LEU A 166 -9.43 -2.64 10.59
N VAL A 167 -8.92 -2.94 9.38
CA VAL A 167 -8.92 -4.31 8.83
C VAL A 167 -8.17 -5.27 9.76
N ILE A 168 -7.01 -4.88 10.30
CA ILE A 168 -6.22 -5.72 11.21
C ILE A 168 -6.95 -5.93 12.55
N VAL A 169 -7.56 -4.88 13.11
CA VAL A 169 -8.34 -5.00 14.34
C VAL A 169 -9.50 -5.99 14.16
N ILE A 170 -10.27 -5.84 13.09
CA ILE A 170 -11.36 -6.75 12.73
C ILE A 170 -10.84 -8.18 12.55
N ALA A 171 -9.74 -8.33 11.81
CA ALA A 171 -9.15 -9.62 11.52
C ALA A 171 -8.70 -10.36 12.78
N VAL A 172 -8.01 -9.68 13.68
CA VAL A 172 -7.46 -10.30 14.90
C VAL A 172 -8.54 -10.53 15.96
N SER A 173 -9.52 -9.62 16.06
CA SER A 173 -10.56 -9.72 17.10
C SER A 173 -11.54 -10.88 16.86
N PHE A 174 -11.92 -11.15 15.61
CA PHE A 174 -12.91 -12.18 15.31
C PHE A 174 -12.78 -12.87 13.95
N LEU A 175 -12.31 -12.20 12.88
CA LEU A 175 -12.33 -12.77 11.54
C LEU A 175 -11.39 -13.99 11.42
N ASN A 176 -10.20 -13.95 12.01
CA ASN A 176 -9.26 -15.07 11.98
C ASN A 176 -9.85 -16.32 12.62
N GLU A 177 -10.49 -16.17 13.79
CA GLU A 177 -11.12 -17.29 14.47
C GLU A 177 -12.26 -17.87 13.64
N TYR A 178 -13.11 -17.01 13.08
CA TYR A 178 -14.20 -17.42 12.21
C TYR A 178 -13.68 -18.16 10.97
N LEU A 179 -12.74 -17.59 10.22
CA LEU A 179 -12.20 -18.20 9.00
C LEU A 179 -11.46 -19.52 9.25
N CYS A 180 -10.74 -19.62 10.38
CA CYS A 180 -10.04 -20.87 10.74
C CYS A 180 -10.98 -22.01 11.17
N ARG A 181 -12.24 -21.70 11.56
CA ARG A 181 -13.26 -22.71 11.85
C ARG A 181 -13.98 -23.24 10.61
N LEU A 182 -13.92 -22.51 9.52
CA LEU A 182 -14.52 -22.90 8.26
C LEU A 182 -13.68 -24.00 7.58
N ASP A 183 -14.33 -24.95 6.98
CA ASP A 183 -13.72 -25.84 5.98
C ASP A 183 -13.41 -25.07 4.70
N GLN A 184 -12.80 -25.72 3.72
CA GLN A 184 -12.46 -25.13 2.44
C GLN A 184 -13.67 -24.55 1.71
N ASN A 185 -14.81 -25.27 1.71
CA ASN A 185 -16.03 -24.86 1.04
C ASN A 185 -16.68 -23.66 1.73
N GLY A 186 -16.73 -23.67 3.06
CA GLY A 186 -17.22 -22.54 3.86
C GLY A 186 -16.39 -21.28 3.64
N HIS A 187 -15.06 -21.41 3.57
CA HIS A 187 -14.18 -20.27 3.29
C HIS A 187 -14.38 -19.75 1.85
N GLN A 188 -14.54 -20.65 0.86
CA GLN A 188 -14.89 -20.25 -0.51
C GLN A 188 -16.24 -19.52 -0.57
N THR A 189 -17.24 -20.03 0.13
CA THR A 189 -18.57 -19.39 0.20
C THR A 189 -18.44 -17.98 0.79
N PHE A 190 -17.69 -17.82 1.87
CA PHE A 190 -17.41 -16.49 2.44
C PHE A 190 -16.77 -15.55 1.42
N LEU A 191 -15.77 -16.02 0.66
CA LEU A 191 -15.12 -15.23 -0.38
C LEU A 191 -16.08 -14.85 -1.52
N ILE A 192 -16.91 -15.77 -1.99
CA ILE A 192 -17.89 -15.52 -3.06
C ILE A 192 -18.91 -14.47 -2.60
N VAL A 193 -19.47 -14.63 -1.40
CA VAL A 193 -20.49 -13.71 -0.86
C VAL A 193 -19.88 -12.33 -0.63
N SER A 194 -18.70 -12.25 0.01
CA SER A 194 -18.05 -10.96 0.27
C SER A 194 -17.63 -10.27 -1.03
N PHE A 195 -17.16 -11.02 -2.04
CA PHE A 195 -16.87 -10.50 -3.37
C PHE A 195 -18.13 -9.96 -4.05
N ALA A 196 -19.24 -10.70 -4.01
CA ALA A 196 -20.51 -10.25 -4.57
C ALA A 196 -21.00 -8.96 -3.90
N ILE A 197 -20.92 -8.87 -2.57
CA ILE A 197 -21.27 -7.65 -1.83
C ILE A 197 -20.41 -6.46 -2.28
N VAL A 198 -19.11 -6.66 -2.42
CA VAL A 198 -18.18 -5.61 -2.85
C VAL A 198 -18.45 -5.17 -4.29
N GLN A 199 -18.71 -6.10 -5.20
CA GLN A 199 -18.81 -5.77 -6.64
C GLN A 199 -20.22 -5.28 -7.04
N PHE A 200 -21.25 -5.94 -6.57
CA PHE A 200 -22.62 -5.64 -7.03
C PHE A 200 -23.31 -4.55 -6.22
N SER A 201 -22.64 -4.01 -5.18
CA SER A 201 -23.12 -2.87 -4.39
C SER A 201 -24.66 -2.85 -4.31
N PHE A 202 -25.24 -3.54 -3.34
CA PHE A 202 -26.71 -3.49 -3.10
C PHE A 202 -27.21 -2.12 -2.62
N SER A 203 -26.37 -1.11 -2.68
CA SER A 203 -26.64 0.25 -2.32
C SER A 203 -27.30 0.97 -3.50
N GLY A 204 -28.59 1.18 -3.42
CA GLY A 204 -29.22 2.24 -4.18
C GLY A 204 -28.66 3.61 -3.79
N SER A 205 -28.90 4.63 -4.59
CA SER A 205 -28.34 6.01 -4.51
C SER A 205 -28.30 6.65 -3.11
N LEU A 206 -29.16 6.21 -2.17
CA LEU A 206 -29.20 6.69 -0.77
C LEU A 206 -28.03 6.18 0.07
N ALA A 207 -27.49 5.01 -0.30
CA ALA A 207 -26.40 4.36 0.43
C ALA A 207 -25.02 4.74 -0.12
N ASP A 208 -24.91 5.23 -1.35
CA ASP A 208 -23.63 5.54 -2.00
C ASP A 208 -22.84 6.62 -1.25
N GLY A 209 -23.51 7.64 -0.71
CA GLY A 209 -22.87 8.66 0.12
C GLY A 209 -22.38 8.17 1.48
N LEU A 210 -23.10 7.21 2.08
CA LEU A 210 -22.78 6.62 3.38
C LEU A 210 -21.87 5.39 3.28
N THR A 211 -21.87 4.70 2.13
CA THR A 211 -21.27 3.37 1.95
C THR A 211 -19.92 3.37 1.24
N GLY A 212 -19.44 4.49 0.69
CA GLY A 212 -18.13 4.55 0.03
C GLY A 212 -17.00 4.05 0.93
N GLY A 213 -16.95 4.50 2.18
CA GLY A 213 -16.01 4.03 3.19
C GLY A 213 -16.25 2.56 3.61
N LEU A 214 -17.50 2.15 3.73
CA LEU A 214 -17.88 0.78 4.04
C LEU A 214 -17.48 -0.19 2.93
N ARG A 215 -17.68 0.17 1.67
CA ARG A 215 -17.26 -0.64 0.52
C ARG A 215 -15.75 -0.87 0.51
N THR A 216 -14.97 0.18 0.80
CA THR A 216 -13.51 0.08 0.94
C THR A 216 -13.13 -0.88 2.07
N LEU A 217 -13.78 -0.78 3.23
CA LEU A 217 -13.55 -1.68 4.37
C LEU A 217 -13.89 -3.13 4.03
N LEU A 218 -15.03 -3.39 3.40
CA LEU A 218 -15.44 -4.72 2.96
C LEU A 218 -14.48 -5.30 1.91
N THR A 219 -13.96 -4.45 1.02
CA THR A 219 -12.88 -4.84 0.10
C THR A 219 -11.63 -5.30 0.87
N GLY A 220 -11.26 -4.60 1.93
CA GLY A 220 -10.13 -5.01 2.78
C GLY A 220 -10.37 -6.33 3.49
N ILE A 221 -11.56 -6.54 4.03
CA ILE A 221 -11.95 -7.81 4.67
C ILE A 221 -11.90 -8.96 3.66
N PHE A 222 -12.43 -8.76 2.46
CA PHE A 222 -12.38 -9.73 1.37
C PHE A 222 -10.92 -10.07 0.99
N LEU A 223 -10.09 -9.05 0.75
CA LEU A 223 -8.69 -9.24 0.37
C LEU A 223 -7.88 -9.94 1.48
N TYR A 224 -8.14 -9.58 2.72
CA TYR A 224 -7.53 -10.24 3.88
C TYR A 224 -7.92 -11.73 3.94
N ALA A 225 -9.21 -12.03 3.81
CA ALA A 225 -9.72 -13.41 3.78
C ALA A 225 -9.16 -14.20 2.58
N LEU A 226 -9.02 -13.56 1.40
CA LEU A 226 -8.41 -14.16 0.22
C LEU A 226 -6.94 -14.51 0.46
N GLY A 227 -6.17 -13.61 1.08
CA GLY A 227 -4.80 -13.89 1.50
C GLY A 227 -4.72 -15.06 2.48
N GLY A 228 -5.65 -15.13 3.44
CA GLY A 228 -5.83 -16.25 4.38
C GLY A 228 -6.17 -17.56 3.66
N TYR A 229 -7.08 -17.53 2.71
CA TYR A 229 -7.45 -18.69 1.91
C TYR A 229 -6.27 -19.25 1.10
N ILE A 230 -5.49 -18.37 0.46
CA ILE A 230 -4.25 -18.77 -0.24
C ILE A 230 -3.28 -19.46 0.73
N ARG A 231 -3.18 -18.97 1.96
CA ARG A 231 -2.29 -19.55 2.98
C ARG A 231 -2.73 -20.93 3.45
N LEU A 232 -4.03 -21.10 3.69
CA LEU A 232 -4.57 -22.32 4.30
C LEU A 232 -4.73 -23.46 3.29
N TYR A 233 -5.15 -23.13 2.07
CA TYR A 233 -5.58 -24.15 1.10
C TYR A 233 -4.72 -24.22 -0.16
N ASP A 234 -3.85 -23.25 -0.41
CA ASP A 234 -3.01 -23.13 -1.61
C ASP A 234 -3.74 -23.46 -2.94
N PRO A 235 -4.83 -22.70 -3.26
CA PRO A 235 -5.74 -23.06 -4.37
C PRO A 235 -5.03 -23.06 -5.73
N PHE A 236 -3.91 -22.33 -5.82
CA PHE A 236 -3.15 -22.18 -7.06
C PHE A 236 -2.00 -23.18 -7.22
N LYS A 237 -1.87 -24.15 -6.32
CA LYS A 237 -0.75 -25.13 -6.33
C LYS A 237 -0.59 -25.85 -7.67
N LYS A 238 -1.71 -26.21 -8.31
CA LYS A 238 -1.72 -26.94 -9.59
C LYS A 238 -1.53 -26.03 -10.82
N ILE A 239 -1.59 -24.71 -10.66
CA ILE A 239 -1.47 -23.77 -11.77
C ILE A 239 0.01 -23.57 -12.11
N ARG A 240 0.34 -23.67 -13.39
CA ARG A 240 1.71 -23.49 -13.88
C ARG A 240 2.19 -22.05 -13.72
N ASN A 241 3.47 -21.85 -13.45
CA ASN A 241 4.05 -20.53 -13.11
C ASN A 241 3.88 -19.48 -14.21
N TYR A 242 3.88 -19.86 -15.49
CA TYR A 242 3.72 -18.91 -16.61
C TYR A 242 2.32 -18.34 -16.76
N VAL A 243 1.31 -18.94 -16.11
CA VAL A 243 -0.08 -18.45 -16.16
C VAL A 243 -0.21 -17.08 -15.49
N PHE A 244 0.49 -16.84 -14.37
CA PHE A 244 0.39 -15.58 -13.64
C PHE A 244 1.00 -14.39 -14.39
N PRO A 245 2.19 -14.47 -14.99
CA PRO A 245 2.65 -13.44 -15.93
C PRO A 245 1.69 -13.22 -17.09
N GLY A 246 1.05 -14.27 -17.62
CA GLY A 246 0.03 -14.15 -18.67
C GLY A 246 -1.20 -13.37 -18.20
N ILE A 247 -1.71 -13.67 -16.99
CA ILE A 247 -2.82 -12.93 -16.37
C ILE A 247 -2.42 -11.46 -16.17
N LEU A 248 -1.21 -11.20 -15.68
CA LEU A 248 -0.70 -9.84 -15.48
C LEU A 248 -0.63 -9.07 -16.79
N ALA A 249 -0.08 -9.66 -17.85
CA ALA A 249 0.01 -9.05 -19.16
C ALA A 249 -1.38 -8.76 -19.76
N MET A 250 -2.33 -9.71 -19.65
CA MET A 250 -3.70 -9.52 -20.11
C MET A 250 -4.41 -8.40 -19.33
N SER A 251 -4.28 -8.37 -18.01
CA SER A 251 -4.86 -7.33 -17.17
C SER A 251 -4.28 -5.96 -17.51
N PHE A 252 -2.98 -5.87 -17.74
CA PHE A 252 -2.32 -4.64 -18.19
C PHE A 252 -2.82 -4.19 -19.57
N LEU A 253 -2.99 -5.11 -20.51
CA LEU A 253 -3.56 -4.83 -21.83
C LEU A 253 -4.99 -4.27 -21.70
N LEU A 254 -5.83 -4.86 -20.86
CA LEU A 254 -7.19 -4.36 -20.61
C LEU A 254 -7.17 -2.95 -20.01
N ILE A 255 -6.25 -2.65 -19.11
CA ILE A 255 -6.05 -1.29 -18.59
C ILE A 255 -5.67 -0.34 -19.72
N CYS A 256 -4.72 -0.72 -20.57
CA CYS A 256 -4.29 0.12 -21.69
C CYS A 256 -5.43 0.41 -22.67
N ILE A 257 -6.24 -0.61 -23.00
CA ILE A 257 -7.40 -0.45 -23.90
C ILE A 257 -8.45 0.47 -23.25
N SER A 258 -8.80 0.22 -22.01
CA SER A 258 -9.77 1.03 -21.27
C SER A 258 -9.29 2.47 -21.12
N SER A 259 -8.03 2.67 -20.73
CA SER A 259 -7.42 4.00 -20.59
C SER A 259 -7.31 4.74 -21.92
N HIS A 260 -7.05 4.04 -23.03
CA HIS A 260 -7.07 4.63 -24.35
C HIS A 260 -8.46 5.21 -24.67
N ASN A 261 -9.51 4.44 -24.49
CA ASN A 261 -10.88 4.87 -24.75
C ASN A 261 -11.29 6.07 -23.89
N VAL A 262 -10.94 6.06 -22.60
CA VAL A 262 -11.19 7.17 -21.67
C VAL A 262 -10.40 8.41 -22.11
N THR A 263 -9.11 8.27 -22.43
CA THR A 263 -8.25 9.38 -22.85
C THR A 263 -8.77 10.03 -24.15
N VAL A 264 -9.21 9.23 -25.12
CA VAL A 264 -9.79 9.77 -26.38
C VAL A 264 -11.05 10.56 -26.09
N LYS A 265 -11.97 10.06 -25.25
CA LYS A 265 -13.18 10.79 -24.86
C LYS A 265 -12.85 12.09 -24.14
N ASN A 266 -11.93 12.07 -23.20
CA ASN A 266 -11.54 13.24 -22.42
C ASN A 266 -10.92 14.32 -23.31
N ILE A 267 -10.12 13.96 -24.29
CA ILE A 267 -9.60 14.89 -25.30
C ILE A 267 -10.74 15.50 -26.11
N GLN A 268 -11.74 14.71 -26.52
CA GLN A 268 -12.93 15.20 -27.23
C GLN A 268 -13.72 16.20 -26.37
N TYR A 269 -13.97 15.90 -25.09
CA TYR A 269 -14.63 16.82 -24.15
C TYR A 269 -13.83 18.10 -23.97
N TYR A 270 -12.50 18.01 -23.83
CA TYR A 270 -11.65 19.19 -23.77
C TYR A 270 -11.83 20.11 -24.97
N TYR A 271 -11.82 19.58 -26.21
CA TYR A 271 -12.01 20.38 -27.40
C TYR A 271 -13.39 21.02 -27.47
N ARG A 272 -14.44 20.32 -27.00
CA ARG A 272 -15.81 20.80 -26.99
C ARG A 272 -16.03 21.84 -25.89
N ASP A 273 -15.69 21.52 -24.64
CA ASP A 273 -16.11 22.27 -23.45
C ASP A 273 -14.96 23.07 -22.82
N LYS A 274 -13.74 22.94 -23.35
CA LYS A 274 -12.51 23.55 -22.80
C LYS A 274 -12.26 23.20 -21.32
N SER A 275 -12.80 22.09 -20.86
CA SER A 275 -12.68 21.60 -19.47
C SER A 275 -11.62 20.51 -19.38
N THR A 276 -10.77 20.59 -18.37
CA THR A 276 -9.78 19.57 -18.01
C THR A 276 -10.20 18.72 -16.81
N SER A 277 -11.33 19.05 -16.16
CA SER A 277 -11.80 18.37 -14.95
C SER A 277 -11.97 16.86 -15.13
N ASP A 278 -12.44 16.44 -16.30
CA ASP A 278 -12.71 15.03 -16.59
C ASP A 278 -11.45 14.20 -16.90
N PHE A 279 -10.31 14.85 -17.15
CA PHE A 279 -9.05 14.12 -17.39
C PHE A 279 -8.60 13.28 -16.21
N ILE A 280 -8.91 13.72 -14.98
CA ILE A 280 -8.47 13.06 -13.75
C ILE A 280 -9.52 12.07 -13.25
N GLN A 281 -10.80 12.43 -13.38
CA GLN A 281 -11.89 11.70 -12.70
C GLN A 281 -12.26 10.36 -13.35
N GLN A 282 -11.88 10.16 -14.63
CA GLN A 282 -12.28 8.97 -15.40
C GLN A 282 -11.13 8.01 -15.71
N ILE A 283 -10.11 7.97 -14.85
CA ILE A 283 -9.02 7.02 -15.06
C ILE A 283 -9.51 5.61 -14.75
N SER A 284 -9.28 4.71 -15.70
CA SER A 284 -9.59 3.29 -15.53
C SER A 284 -8.86 2.69 -14.33
N VAL A 285 -9.57 1.88 -13.53
CA VAL A 285 -9.00 1.12 -12.41
C VAL A 285 -8.46 2.00 -11.26
N TYR A 286 -9.16 3.07 -10.94
CA TYR A 286 -8.81 3.93 -9.80
C TYR A 286 -9.39 3.44 -8.46
N GLU A 287 -10.45 2.65 -8.51
CA GLU A 287 -11.18 2.21 -7.32
C GLU A 287 -10.55 1.00 -6.64
N ASN A 288 -10.48 1.01 -5.30
CA ASN A 288 -9.88 -0.08 -4.52
C ASN A 288 -10.57 -1.44 -4.71
N HIS A 289 -11.83 -1.46 -5.11
CA HIS A 289 -12.60 -2.66 -5.39
C HIS A 289 -12.53 -3.13 -6.85
N SER A 290 -11.71 -2.51 -7.70
CA SER A 290 -11.56 -2.89 -9.10
C SER A 290 -11.15 -4.36 -9.25
N ILE A 291 -11.95 -5.12 -10.01
CA ILE A 291 -11.67 -6.53 -10.30
C ILE A 291 -10.30 -6.70 -10.96
N ILE A 292 -9.96 -5.82 -11.90
CA ILE A 292 -8.66 -5.87 -12.61
C ILE A 292 -7.51 -5.68 -11.62
N ALA A 293 -7.63 -4.73 -10.69
CA ALA A 293 -6.61 -4.50 -9.67
C ALA A 293 -6.46 -5.70 -8.72
N ILE A 294 -7.58 -6.31 -8.32
CA ILE A 294 -7.58 -7.51 -7.48
C ILE A 294 -6.89 -8.68 -8.21
N VAL A 295 -7.25 -8.93 -9.46
CA VAL A 295 -6.66 -10.00 -10.29
C VAL A 295 -5.17 -9.77 -10.50
N MET A 296 -4.75 -8.54 -10.81
CA MET A 296 -3.33 -8.16 -10.91
C MET A 296 -2.60 -8.37 -9.59
N GLY A 297 -3.18 -7.92 -8.49
CA GLY A 297 -2.60 -8.10 -7.15
C GLY A 297 -2.38 -9.57 -6.81
N VAL A 298 -3.37 -10.43 -7.06
CA VAL A 298 -3.25 -11.88 -6.86
C VAL A 298 -2.17 -12.48 -7.78
N ALA A 299 -2.14 -12.09 -9.06
CA ALA A 299 -1.12 -12.60 -10.00
C ALA A 299 0.30 -12.21 -9.58
N ILE A 300 0.51 -10.94 -9.20
CA ILE A 300 1.80 -10.45 -8.70
C ILE A 300 2.17 -11.17 -7.39
N PHE A 301 1.22 -11.32 -6.45
CA PHE A 301 1.44 -12.03 -5.20
C PHE A 301 1.91 -13.47 -5.45
N GLU A 302 1.24 -14.20 -6.37
CA GLU A 302 1.61 -15.58 -6.71
C GLU A 302 2.97 -15.67 -7.42
N ILE A 303 3.32 -14.72 -8.29
CA ILE A 303 4.65 -14.65 -8.91
C ILE A 303 5.72 -14.55 -7.81
N PHE A 304 5.60 -13.57 -6.91
CA PHE A 304 6.59 -13.38 -5.86
C PHE A 304 6.59 -14.51 -4.83
N ARG A 305 5.43 -15.09 -4.49
CA ARG A 305 5.33 -16.23 -3.56
C ARG A 305 6.10 -17.44 -4.05
N ARG A 306 6.18 -17.62 -5.36
CA ARG A 306 6.84 -18.77 -6.01
C ARG A 306 8.31 -18.54 -6.32
N ILE A 307 8.80 -17.31 -6.31
CA ILE A 307 10.23 -17.02 -6.43
C ILE A 307 10.93 -17.44 -5.15
N HIS A 308 11.99 -18.22 -5.29
CA HIS A 308 12.83 -18.58 -4.16
C HIS A 308 13.97 -17.59 -4.01
N ILE A 309 13.92 -16.78 -2.94
CA ILE A 309 15.01 -15.85 -2.57
C ILE A 309 15.54 -16.29 -1.22
N GLN A 310 16.84 -16.56 -1.15
CA GLN A 310 17.52 -16.83 0.12
C GLN A 310 17.35 -15.65 1.07
N ASN A 311 17.46 -15.93 2.39
CA ASN A 311 17.30 -14.90 3.41
C ASN A 311 18.31 -13.75 3.21
N ASN A 312 17.84 -12.64 2.65
CA ASN A 312 18.64 -11.45 2.34
C ASN A 312 18.34 -10.34 3.38
N ARG A 313 19.37 -9.95 4.13
CA ARG A 313 19.23 -8.94 5.21
C ARG A 313 18.84 -7.57 4.69
N ILE A 314 19.33 -7.17 3.52
CA ILE A 314 19.04 -5.86 2.91
C ILE A 314 17.57 -5.82 2.49
N ILE A 315 17.11 -6.81 1.72
CA ILE A 315 15.71 -6.91 1.29
C ILE A 315 14.78 -6.92 2.52
N ASN A 316 15.13 -7.69 3.53
CA ASN A 316 14.34 -7.80 4.75
C ASN A 316 14.30 -6.47 5.54
N PHE A 317 15.36 -5.70 5.52
CA PHE A 317 15.41 -4.38 6.14
C PHE A 317 14.56 -3.36 5.35
N LEU A 318 14.74 -3.30 4.03
CA LEU A 318 13.93 -2.45 3.14
C LEU A 318 12.44 -2.78 3.23
N GLY A 319 12.07 -4.07 3.27
CA GLY A 319 10.68 -4.50 3.46
C GLY A 319 10.09 -4.10 4.83
N LYS A 320 10.91 -4.02 5.88
CA LYS A 320 10.47 -3.48 7.19
C LYS A 320 10.21 -1.98 7.16
N SER A 321 10.96 -1.23 6.37
CA SER A 321 10.86 0.23 6.30
C SER A 321 9.63 0.72 5.54
N THR A 322 8.96 -0.14 4.75
CA THR A 322 7.86 0.24 3.85
C THR A 322 6.73 1.00 4.54
N PHE A 323 6.43 0.70 5.81
CA PHE A 323 5.40 1.44 6.55
C PHE A 323 5.85 2.88 6.88
N MET A 324 7.12 3.07 7.26
CA MET A 324 7.67 4.42 7.48
C MET A 324 7.74 5.19 6.16
N VAL A 325 8.14 4.54 5.07
CA VAL A 325 8.10 5.13 3.72
C VAL A 325 6.68 5.57 3.38
N TYR A 326 5.66 4.72 3.67
CA TYR A 326 4.27 5.07 3.46
C TYR A 326 3.86 6.32 4.24
N LEU A 327 4.26 6.44 5.50
CA LEU A 327 3.91 7.59 6.35
C LEU A 327 4.53 8.91 5.87
N LEU A 328 5.65 8.86 5.15
CA LEU A 328 6.43 10.03 4.76
C LEU A 328 6.23 10.46 3.31
N HIS A 329 5.88 9.54 2.38
CA HIS A 329 5.90 9.83 0.95
C HIS A 329 4.77 10.75 0.48
N ASP A 330 3.60 10.64 1.10
CA ASP A 330 2.37 11.34 0.72
C ASP A 330 2.23 12.63 1.54
N ASN A 331 2.90 13.70 1.08
CA ASN A 331 2.84 15.00 1.75
C ASN A 331 3.24 16.16 0.82
N ASP A 332 2.76 17.38 1.18
CA ASP A 332 2.95 18.60 0.40
C ASP A 332 4.42 19.00 0.24
N PHE A 333 5.28 18.64 1.20
CA PHE A 333 6.71 18.95 1.10
C PHE A 333 7.34 18.23 -0.10
N PHE A 334 7.10 16.90 -0.26
CA PHE A 334 7.59 16.18 -1.42
C PHE A 334 6.91 16.64 -2.70
N TYR A 335 5.61 16.95 -2.65
CA TYR A 335 4.88 17.48 -3.81
C TYR A 335 5.43 18.82 -4.25
N SER A 336 5.78 19.72 -3.33
CA SER A 336 6.40 21.00 -3.68
C SER A 336 7.74 20.81 -4.41
N ILE A 337 8.57 19.88 -3.95
CA ILE A 337 9.84 19.54 -4.61
C ILE A 337 9.59 18.90 -5.99
N TRP A 338 8.66 17.96 -6.09
CA TRP A 338 8.35 17.30 -7.36
C TRP A 338 7.75 18.27 -8.38
N ASN A 339 6.97 19.26 -7.95
CA ASN A 339 6.37 20.28 -8.81
C ASN A 339 7.39 21.31 -9.33
N THR A 340 8.62 21.32 -8.85
CA THR A 340 9.69 22.15 -9.47
C THR A 340 10.08 21.66 -10.87
N GLN A 341 9.80 20.39 -11.18
CA GLN A 341 10.05 19.82 -12.50
C GLN A 341 8.86 20.07 -13.43
N ASP A 342 9.08 20.59 -14.62
CA ASP A 342 8.06 20.63 -15.68
C ASP A 342 7.86 19.21 -16.27
N TRP A 343 6.94 18.47 -15.66
CA TRP A 343 6.65 17.09 -16.03
C TRP A 343 5.96 16.98 -17.38
N ILE A 344 5.14 17.98 -17.77
CA ILE A 344 4.37 17.96 -19.00
C ILE A 344 5.27 18.13 -20.22
N THR A 345 6.18 19.11 -20.19
CA THR A 345 7.18 19.28 -21.23
C THR A 345 8.09 18.05 -21.34
N LEU A 346 8.48 17.48 -20.21
CA LEU A 346 9.31 16.27 -20.20
C LEU A 346 8.59 15.07 -20.81
N LEU A 347 7.31 14.84 -20.45
CA LEU A 347 6.48 13.77 -21.03
C LEU A 347 6.30 13.96 -22.53
N TYR A 348 6.12 15.21 -22.96
CA TYR A 348 5.86 15.52 -24.36
C TYR A 348 7.11 15.32 -25.25
N TYR A 349 8.24 15.91 -24.87
CA TYR A 349 9.45 15.89 -25.71
C TYR A 349 10.36 14.69 -25.45
N HIS A 350 10.40 14.20 -24.19
CA HIS A 350 11.37 13.19 -23.75
C HIS A 350 10.73 12.09 -22.89
N PRO A 351 9.79 11.29 -23.44
CA PRO A 351 9.02 10.31 -22.66
C PRO A 351 9.88 9.25 -21.95
N TYR A 352 11.02 8.86 -22.53
CA TYR A 352 11.94 7.92 -21.86
C TYR A 352 12.64 8.55 -20.66
N LEU A 353 13.05 9.83 -20.79
CA LEU A 353 13.64 10.58 -19.70
C LEU A 353 12.60 10.85 -18.59
N PHE A 354 11.35 11.10 -18.97
CA PHE A 354 10.24 11.20 -18.03
C PHE A 354 10.11 9.94 -17.17
N VAL A 355 10.05 8.74 -17.78
CA VAL A 355 9.99 7.48 -17.05
C VAL A 355 11.21 7.30 -16.15
N GLY A 356 12.41 7.57 -16.67
CA GLY A 356 13.64 7.48 -15.87
C GLY A 356 13.62 8.42 -14.65
N LYS A 357 13.21 9.68 -14.84
CA LYS A 357 13.12 10.65 -13.71
C LYS A 357 12.07 10.25 -12.68
N ILE A 358 10.89 9.80 -13.09
CA ILE A 358 9.86 9.31 -12.16
C ILE A 358 10.43 8.18 -11.29
N LEU A 359 11.12 7.22 -11.88
CA LEU A 359 11.72 6.11 -11.14
C LEU A 359 12.81 6.57 -10.18
N ILE A 360 13.68 7.50 -10.61
CA ILE A 360 14.73 8.06 -9.75
C ILE A 360 14.12 8.80 -8.55
N TRP A 361 13.15 9.68 -8.78
CA TRP A 361 12.50 10.44 -7.71
C TRP A 361 11.74 9.52 -6.74
N SER A 362 11.00 8.53 -7.25
CA SER A 362 10.32 7.54 -6.42
C SER A 362 11.31 6.74 -5.57
N SER A 363 12.45 6.36 -6.16
CA SER A 363 13.52 5.65 -5.43
C SER A 363 14.18 6.54 -4.37
N ALA A 364 14.37 7.83 -4.64
CA ALA A 364 14.90 8.79 -3.67
C ALA A 364 13.97 8.93 -2.46
N VAL A 365 12.66 9.07 -2.69
CA VAL A 365 11.66 9.13 -1.59
C VAL A 365 11.64 7.85 -0.79
N PHE A 366 11.68 6.69 -1.45
CA PHE A 366 11.79 5.41 -0.77
C PHE A 366 13.07 5.34 0.09
N GLY A 367 14.20 5.81 -0.45
CA GLY A 367 15.49 5.86 0.25
C GLY A 367 15.45 6.76 1.49
N ILE A 368 14.86 7.97 1.37
CA ILE A 368 14.67 8.91 2.49
C ILE A 368 13.80 8.25 3.58
N GLY A 369 12.66 7.68 3.23
CA GLY A 369 11.80 6.99 4.20
C GLY A 369 12.48 5.81 4.87
N THR A 370 13.34 5.07 4.15
CA THR A 370 14.16 3.98 4.70
C THR A 370 15.22 4.53 5.67
N LEU A 371 15.87 5.65 5.37
CA LEU A 371 16.81 6.29 6.27
C LEU A 371 16.14 6.74 7.56
N VAL A 372 14.97 7.36 7.47
CA VAL A 372 14.17 7.75 8.64
C VAL A 372 13.77 6.53 9.48
N TYR A 373 13.41 5.42 8.83
CA TYR A 373 13.15 4.16 9.54
C TYR A 373 14.39 3.64 10.27
N PHE A 374 15.57 3.73 9.66
CA PHE A 374 16.83 3.35 10.31
C PHE A 374 17.09 4.18 11.57
N ILE A 375 16.88 5.49 11.50
CA ILE A 375 17.03 6.40 12.66
C ILE A 375 16.02 6.00 13.75
N TYR A 376 14.75 5.78 13.40
CA TYR A 376 13.71 5.32 14.31
C TYR A 376 14.09 4.03 15.04
N GLU A 377 14.56 3.01 14.30
CA GLU A 377 14.96 1.72 14.89
C GLU A 377 16.16 1.86 15.83
N LYS A 378 17.15 2.69 15.48
CA LYS A 378 18.30 2.97 16.32
C LYS A 378 17.92 3.73 17.60
N THR A 379 17.09 4.75 17.50
CA THR A 379 16.60 5.52 18.65
C THR A 379 15.80 4.63 19.61
N GLY A 380 14.90 3.79 19.08
CA GLY A 380 14.15 2.84 19.89
C GLY A 380 15.04 1.87 20.65
N ASN A 381 16.05 1.31 19.99
CA ASN A 381 17.01 0.40 20.63
C ASN A 381 17.85 1.09 21.72
N LEU A 382 18.21 2.36 21.54
CA LEU A 382 18.92 3.13 22.55
C LEU A 382 18.06 3.41 23.78
N LEU A 383 16.79 3.77 23.58
CA LEU A 383 15.84 4.01 24.68
C LEU A 383 15.56 2.73 25.48
N GLU A 384 15.41 1.59 24.82
CA GLU A 384 15.25 0.31 25.50
C GLU A 384 16.48 -0.06 26.34
N LYS A 385 17.69 0.15 25.79
CA LYS A 385 18.93 -0.08 26.52
C LYS A 385 19.08 0.83 27.74
N TYR A 386 18.74 2.12 27.58
CA TYR A 386 18.77 3.10 28.68
C TYR A 386 17.78 2.71 29.80
N LYS A 387 16.55 2.36 29.44
CA LYS A 387 15.53 1.91 30.39
C LYS A 387 15.98 0.68 31.18
N TRP A 388 16.62 -0.28 30.52
CA TRP A 388 17.17 -1.46 31.17
C TRP A 388 18.29 -1.09 32.16
N LEU A 389 19.18 -0.15 31.83
CA LEU A 389 20.24 0.31 32.71
C LEU A 389 19.69 1.03 33.95
N VAL A 390 18.67 1.89 33.79
CA VAL A 390 18.01 2.58 34.92
C VAL A 390 17.34 1.58 35.86
N LEU A 391 16.55 0.63 35.34
CA LEU A 391 15.90 -0.40 36.15
C LEU A 391 16.92 -1.29 36.91
N LYS A 392 18.08 -1.54 36.32
CA LYS A 392 19.16 -2.30 36.97
C LYS A 392 19.83 -1.50 38.09
N SER A 393 19.93 -0.16 37.95
CA SER A 393 20.50 0.71 39.01
C SER A 393 19.56 0.91 40.19
N GLU A 394 18.23 0.74 40.00
CA GLU A 394 17.24 0.81 41.10
C GLU A 394 17.14 -0.48 41.92
N HIS A 395 17.75 -1.57 41.47
CA HIS A 395 17.77 -2.88 42.13
C HIS A 395 19.15 -3.28 42.69
N CYS A 396 20.17 -2.39 42.60
CA CYS A 396 21.44 -2.46 43.30
C CYS A 396 21.47 -1.47 44.46
#